data_db79d27844393f7dab71383688e561cb
#
_entry.id   db79d27844393f7dab71383688e561cb
#
_cell.length_a   1.000
_cell.length_b   1.000
_cell.length_c   1.000
_cell.angle_alpha   90.00
_cell.angle_beta   90.00
_cell.angle_gamma   90.00
#
_symmetry.space_group_name_H-M   'P 1'
#
loop_
_entity.id
_entity.type
_entity.pdbx_description
1 polymer ?
#
loop_
_entity_poly.entity_id
_entity_poly.type
_entity_poly.pdbx_seq_one_letter_code
_entity_poly.pdbx_strand_id
1 'polypeptide(L)'
;MVNEDVTITDAGQPGESWRLLDLSDPDPYLNMAIEEALMHSVGAGEAPPTLRLWQNQNAVIIGYFQDAAVEADLEACRKLGTAVVRRVSGGGAVYHDPGNLNYALFLPLSH
;
A
#
# COMPACT_ATOMS: atom_id res chain seq x y z
N MET A 1 15.43 -2.06 -1.26
CA MET A 1 14.53 -1.77 -0.12
C MET A 1 15.18 -0.74 0.77
N VAL A 2 14.47 0.32 1.07
CA VAL A 2 14.96 1.38 1.95
C VAL A 2 14.01 1.51 3.14
N ASN A 3 14.58 1.56 4.33
CA ASN A 3 13.85 1.82 5.56
C ASN A 3 14.57 2.94 6.30
N GLU A 4 13.93 4.10 6.40
CA GLU A 4 14.51 5.28 7.02
C GLU A 4 13.57 5.85 8.08
N ASP A 5 14.16 6.33 9.18
CA ASP A 5 13.43 7.11 10.16
C ASP A 5 13.60 8.59 9.82
N VAL A 6 12.47 9.25 9.63
CA VAL A 6 12.42 10.66 9.26
C VAL A 6 11.78 11.43 10.39
N THR A 7 12.46 12.50 10.83
CA THR A 7 11.90 13.40 11.82
C THR A 7 11.17 14.53 11.12
N ILE A 8 9.88 14.64 11.39
CA ILE A 8 9.03 15.70 10.85
C ILE A 8 8.87 16.76 11.92
N THR A 9 9.19 18.00 11.55
CA THR A 9 8.96 19.14 12.42
C THR A 9 8.04 20.14 11.75
N ASP A 10 7.01 20.55 12.45
CA ASP A 10 6.15 21.66 12.06
C ASP A 10 5.85 22.53 13.27
N ALA A 11 5.01 23.53 13.08
CA ALA A 11 4.67 24.46 14.17
C ALA A 11 3.93 23.78 15.32
N GLY A 12 3.26 22.65 15.05
CA GLY A 12 2.45 21.96 16.05
C GLY A 12 3.14 20.82 16.76
N GLN A 13 4.11 20.18 16.10
CA GLN A 13 4.70 18.94 16.59
C GLN A 13 6.18 18.81 16.26
N PRO A 14 7.01 19.69 16.80
CA PRO A 14 8.44 19.60 16.53
C PRO A 14 9.04 18.32 17.12
N GLY A 15 9.85 17.64 16.36
CA GLY A 15 10.56 16.44 16.80
C GLY A 15 9.78 15.13 16.65
N GLU A 16 8.59 15.14 16.05
CA GLU A 16 7.89 13.89 15.76
C GLU A 16 8.67 13.06 14.74
N SER A 17 8.90 11.77 15.07
CA SER A 17 9.62 10.85 14.18
C SER A 17 8.65 10.00 13.40
N TRP A 18 8.88 9.93 12.09
CA TRP A 18 8.16 9.07 11.16
C TRP A 18 9.12 8.06 10.56
N ARG A 19 8.58 6.90 10.21
CA ARG A 19 9.36 5.90 9.47
C ARG A 19 9.03 6.03 7.98
N LEU A 20 10.08 6.09 7.14
CA LEU A 20 9.93 6.05 5.69
C LEU A 20 10.32 4.66 5.19
N LEU A 21 9.40 4.02 4.47
CA LEU A 21 9.64 2.74 3.84
C LEU A 21 9.53 2.91 2.32
N ASP A 22 10.65 2.78 1.64
CA ASP A 22 10.69 2.62 0.19
C ASP A 22 10.85 1.13 -0.07
N LEU A 23 9.71 0.42 -0.09
CA LEU A 23 9.67 -1.02 -0.03
C LEU A 23 8.62 -1.53 -1.00
N SER A 24 9.09 -2.22 -2.05
CA SER A 24 8.25 -2.95 -2.99
C SER A 24 8.76 -4.37 -3.14
N ASP A 25 7.85 -5.30 -3.39
CA ASP A 25 8.19 -6.68 -3.74
C ASP A 25 7.66 -6.96 -5.16
N PRO A 26 8.32 -7.87 -5.93
CA PRO A 26 7.77 -8.27 -7.23
C PRO A 26 6.38 -8.89 -7.15
N ASP A 27 6.01 -9.48 -6.00
CA ASP A 27 4.71 -10.09 -5.78
C ASP A 27 3.70 -9.04 -5.32
N PRO A 28 2.68 -8.71 -6.13
CA PRO A 28 1.68 -7.72 -5.74
C PRO A 28 0.80 -8.17 -4.59
N TYR A 29 0.63 -9.47 -4.36
CA TYR A 29 -0.09 -9.97 -3.19
C TYR A 29 0.68 -9.66 -1.91
N LEU A 30 2.01 -9.81 -1.94
CA LEU A 30 2.85 -9.45 -0.80
C LEU A 30 2.83 -7.94 -0.54
N ASN A 31 2.83 -7.11 -1.59
CA ASN A 31 2.72 -5.66 -1.42
C ASN A 31 1.42 -5.27 -0.69
N MET A 32 0.31 -5.93 -1.01
CA MET A 32 -0.96 -5.68 -0.31
C MET A 32 -0.92 -6.20 1.13
N ALA A 33 -0.26 -7.34 1.36
CA ALA A 33 -0.09 -7.88 2.71
C ALA A 33 0.75 -6.96 3.59
N ILE A 34 1.78 -6.33 3.04
CA ILE A 34 2.60 -5.33 3.74
C ILE A 34 1.73 -4.14 4.14
N GLU A 35 0.87 -3.64 3.24
CA GLU A 35 -0.06 -2.55 3.55
C GLU A 35 -0.97 -2.90 4.73
N GLU A 36 -1.53 -4.10 4.73
CA GLU A 36 -2.38 -4.56 5.81
C GLU A 36 -1.62 -4.69 7.13
N ALA A 37 -0.42 -5.27 7.09
CA ALA A 37 0.41 -5.42 8.28
C ALA A 37 0.79 -4.06 8.88
N LEU A 38 1.12 -3.08 8.06
CA LEU A 38 1.44 -1.72 8.52
C LEU A 38 0.22 -1.04 9.13
N MET A 39 -0.94 -1.21 8.51
CA MET A 39 -2.19 -0.68 9.06
C MET A 39 -2.44 -1.20 10.48
N HIS A 40 -2.25 -2.48 10.70
CA HIS A 40 -2.44 -3.08 12.02
C HIS A 40 -1.36 -2.65 13.02
N SER A 41 -0.09 -2.72 12.65
CA SER A 41 1.01 -2.43 13.58
C SER A 41 1.07 -0.95 13.97
N VAL A 42 0.89 -0.05 13.03
CA VAL A 42 0.85 1.39 13.34
C VAL A 42 -0.44 1.75 14.08
N GLY A 43 -1.56 1.18 13.65
CA GLY A 43 -2.84 1.40 14.32
C GLY A 43 -2.84 0.97 15.77
N ALA A 44 -2.15 -0.11 16.10
CA ALA A 44 -2.02 -0.63 17.47
C ALA A 44 -0.95 0.11 18.30
N GLY A 45 -0.21 1.03 17.70
CA GLY A 45 0.88 1.73 18.39
C GLY A 45 2.15 0.90 18.54
N GLU A 46 2.26 -0.21 17.83
CA GLU A 46 3.44 -1.10 17.88
C GLU A 46 4.57 -0.63 16.95
N ALA A 47 4.26 0.28 16.04
CA ALA A 47 5.21 0.88 15.12
C ALA A 47 4.93 2.38 15.02
N PRO A 48 5.95 3.19 14.68
CA PRO A 48 5.76 4.64 14.54
C PRO A 48 4.90 4.97 13.32
N PRO A 49 4.36 6.21 13.25
CA PRO A 49 3.75 6.69 12.02
C PRO A 49 4.67 6.42 10.83
N THR A 50 4.10 5.94 9.73
CA THR A 50 4.89 5.45 8.59
C THR A 50 4.37 6.01 7.29
N LEU A 51 5.28 6.47 6.44
CA LEU A 51 5.04 6.73 5.02
C LEU A 51 5.68 5.60 4.22
N ARG A 52 4.90 4.93 3.41
CA ARG A 52 5.41 3.92 2.48
C ARG A 52 5.29 4.41 1.04
N LEU A 53 6.36 4.24 0.27
CA LEU A 53 6.40 4.44 -1.18
C LEU A 53 6.61 3.07 -1.83
N TRP A 54 5.81 2.74 -2.84
CA TRP A 54 5.91 1.41 -3.43
C TRP A 54 5.29 1.35 -4.83
N GLN A 55 5.65 0.30 -5.57
CA GLN A 55 5.16 0.06 -6.92
C GLN A 55 4.85 -1.42 -7.11
N ASN A 56 3.82 -1.70 -7.91
CA ASN A 56 3.59 -3.02 -8.52
C ASN A 56 4.06 -3.01 -9.97
N GLN A 57 4.46 -4.15 -10.48
CA GLN A 57 4.93 -4.29 -11.85
C GLN A 57 3.76 -4.43 -12.84
N ASN A 58 2.77 -5.23 -12.51
CA ASN A 58 1.66 -5.54 -13.41
C ASN A 58 0.51 -6.13 -12.60
N ALA A 59 -0.42 -5.31 -12.17
CA ALA A 59 -1.50 -5.76 -11.31
C ALA A 59 -2.76 -4.91 -11.45
N VAL A 60 -3.91 -5.55 -11.38
CA VAL A 60 -5.19 -4.91 -11.14
C VAL A 60 -5.48 -5.01 -9.64
N ILE A 61 -5.70 -3.88 -9.00
CA ILE A 61 -6.05 -3.82 -7.59
C ILE A 61 -7.52 -3.45 -7.47
N ILE A 62 -8.31 -4.36 -6.95
CA ILE A 62 -9.75 -4.13 -6.74
C ILE A 62 -10.03 -3.68 -5.32
N GLY A 63 -11.12 -2.94 -5.15
CA GLY A 63 -11.59 -2.53 -3.84
C GLY A 63 -12.14 -3.72 -3.05
N TYR A 64 -12.20 -3.56 -1.73
CA TYR A 64 -12.59 -4.65 -0.82
C TYR A 64 -13.95 -5.27 -1.17
N PHE A 65 -14.92 -4.46 -1.60
CA PHE A 65 -16.28 -4.90 -1.88
C PHE A 65 -16.56 -5.21 -3.36
N GLN A 66 -15.56 -5.11 -4.23
CA GLN A 66 -15.75 -5.35 -5.66
C GLN A 66 -15.67 -6.83 -6.01
N ASP A 67 -16.38 -7.22 -7.07
CA ASP A 67 -16.31 -8.55 -7.65
C ASP A 67 -15.21 -8.58 -8.71
N ALA A 68 -14.19 -9.40 -8.50
CA ALA A 68 -13.05 -9.50 -9.42
C ALA A 68 -13.47 -9.85 -10.84
N ALA A 69 -14.44 -10.74 -11.01
CA ALA A 69 -14.89 -11.16 -12.33
C ALA A 69 -15.66 -10.06 -13.08
N VAL A 70 -16.24 -9.10 -12.35
CA VAL A 70 -16.93 -7.94 -12.93
C VAL A 70 -15.92 -6.85 -13.31
N GLU A 71 -14.94 -6.62 -12.45
CA GLU A 71 -14.02 -5.48 -12.59
C GLU A 71 -12.84 -5.78 -13.51
N ALA A 72 -12.48 -7.05 -13.71
CA ALA A 72 -11.34 -7.44 -14.53
C ALA A 72 -11.70 -8.60 -15.45
N ASP A 73 -11.11 -8.60 -16.64
CA ASP A 73 -11.12 -9.77 -17.52
C ASP A 73 -10.08 -10.78 -16.99
N LEU A 74 -10.54 -11.72 -16.17
CA LEU A 74 -9.68 -12.66 -15.48
C LEU A 74 -8.88 -13.55 -16.44
N GLU A 75 -9.47 -13.92 -17.60
CA GLU A 75 -8.77 -14.72 -18.59
C GLU A 75 -7.64 -13.90 -19.24
N ALA A 76 -7.91 -12.67 -19.63
CA ALA A 76 -6.92 -11.79 -20.19
C ALA A 76 -5.79 -11.50 -19.18
N CYS A 77 -6.14 -11.28 -17.92
CA CYS A 77 -5.16 -11.09 -16.86
C CYS A 77 -4.25 -12.30 -16.73
N ARG A 78 -4.82 -13.51 -16.74
CA ARG A 78 -4.02 -14.73 -16.68
C ARG A 78 -3.05 -14.84 -17.86
N LYS A 79 -3.50 -14.52 -19.06
CA LYS A 79 -2.67 -14.59 -20.28
C LYS A 79 -1.55 -13.55 -20.26
N LEU A 80 -1.81 -12.38 -19.70
CA LEU A 80 -0.85 -11.27 -19.66
C LEU A 80 0.06 -11.30 -18.41
N GLY A 81 -0.13 -12.27 -17.53
CA GLY A 81 0.61 -12.32 -16.28
C GLY A 81 0.23 -11.20 -15.31
N THR A 82 -0.96 -10.63 -15.46
CA THR A 82 -1.46 -9.57 -14.60
C THR A 82 -2.12 -10.17 -13.37
N ALA A 83 -1.62 -9.83 -12.19
CA ALA A 83 -2.24 -10.25 -10.95
C ALA A 83 -3.54 -9.46 -10.70
N VAL A 84 -4.50 -10.10 -10.07
CA VAL A 84 -5.72 -9.43 -9.61
C VAL A 84 -5.77 -9.56 -8.10
N VAL A 85 -5.66 -8.46 -7.40
CA VAL A 85 -5.47 -8.44 -5.94
C VAL A 85 -6.52 -7.55 -5.30
N ARG A 86 -7.09 -8.02 -4.19
CA ARG A 86 -8.05 -7.26 -3.40
C ARG A 86 -7.31 -6.49 -2.30
N ARG A 87 -7.55 -5.18 -2.21
CA ARG A 87 -7.02 -4.39 -1.09
C ARG A 87 -8.01 -4.41 0.08
N VAL A 88 -7.53 -3.99 1.25
CA VAL A 88 -8.34 -3.99 2.48
C VAL A 88 -9.28 -2.78 2.58
N SER A 89 -9.13 -1.80 1.70
CA SER A 89 -9.95 -0.60 1.66
C SER A 89 -10.96 -0.65 0.51
N GLY A 90 -12.03 0.13 0.61
CA GLY A 90 -13.06 0.23 -0.43
C GLY A 90 -12.59 1.00 -1.65
N GLY A 91 -13.53 1.32 -2.53
CA GLY A 91 -13.28 2.10 -3.73
C GLY A 91 -13.25 1.28 -5.00
N GLY A 92 -12.82 1.91 -6.10
CA GLY A 92 -12.80 1.32 -7.42
C GLY A 92 -11.54 0.53 -7.75
N ALA A 93 -11.58 -0.15 -8.88
CA ALA A 93 -10.44 -0.88 -9.40
C ALA A 93 -9.44 0.07 -10.06
N VAL A 94 -8.16 -0.22 -9.90
CA VAL A 94 -7.07 0.52 -10.54
C VAL A 94 -6.07 -0.46 -11.14
N TYR A 95 -5.36 -0.01 -12.17
CA TYR A 95 -4.26 -0.78 -12.74
C TYR A 95 -2.93 -0.18 -12.30
N HIS A 96 -2.01 -1.03 -11.85
CA HIS A 96 -0.67 -0.65 -11.44
C HIS A 96 0.37 -1.20 -12.38
N ASP A 97 1.28 -0.34 -12.81
CA ASP A 97 2.50 -0.69 -13.52
C ASP A 97 3.66 0.19 -13.02
N PRO A 98 4.90 0.02 -13.54
CA PRO A 98 6.03 0.82 -13.06
C PRO A 98 5.91 2.33 -13.29
N GLY A 99 4.96 2.77 -14.11
CA GLY A 99 4.65 4.19 -14.29
C GLY A 99 3.83 4.79 -13.17
N ASN A 100 3.36 3.97 -12.23
CA ASN A 100 2.50 4.40 -11.13
C ASN A 100 3.22 4.22 -9.80
N LEU A 101 3.48 5.34 -9.13
CA LEU A 101 4.03 5.34 -7.77
C LEU A 101 2.89 5.43 -6.77
N ASN A 102 2.84 4.48 -5.84
CA ASN A 102 1.90 4.50 -4.74
C ASN A 102 2.54 5.09 -3.50
N TYR A 103 1.76 5.79 -2.71
CA TYR A 103 2.16 6.17 -1.36
C TYR A 103 1.04 5.86 -0.38
N ALA A 104 1.40 5.57 0.84
CA ALA A 104 0.45 5.34 1.92
C ALA A 104 0.98 5.93 3.22
N LEU A 105 0.07 6.57 3.95
CA LEU A 105 0.35 7.11 5.27
C LEU A 105 -0.36 6.23 6.30
N PHE A 106 0.40 5.75 7.27
CA PHE A 106 -0.12 4.93 8.36
C PHE A 106 0.01 5.70 9.66
N LEU A 107 -1.12 5.94 10.29
CA LEU A 107 -1.22 6.76 11.50
C LEU A 107 -2.03 6.02 12.55
N PRO A 108 -1.68 6.15 13.84
CA PRO A 108 -2.57 5.67 14.89
C PRO A 108 -3.84 6.53 14.94
N LEU A 109 -4.93 5.94 15.41
CA LEU A 109 -6.21 6.65 15.50
C LEU A 109 -6.15 7.89 16.41
N SER A 110 -5.21 7.91 17.33
CA SER A 110 -5.02 9.01 18.27
C SER A 110 -4.15 10.14 17.74
N HIS A 111 -3.64 10.01 16.54
CA HIS A 111 -2.69 11.01 15.97
C HIS A 111 -3.35 12.32 15.60
#